data_08ea967076e7b9b97a9ca193aada4dc0
#
_entry.id   08ea967076e7b9b97a9ca193aada4dc0
#
_cell.length_a   1.000
_cell.length_b   1.000
_cell.length_c   1.000
_cell.angle_alpha   90.00
_cell.angle_beta   90.00
_cell.angle_gamma   90.00
#
_symmetry.space_group_name_H-M   'P 1'
#
loop_
_entity.id
_entity.type
_entity.pdbx_description
1 polymer ?
#
loop_
_entity_poly.entity_id
_entity_poly.type
_entity_poly.pdbx_seq_one_letter_code
_entity_poly.pdbx_strand_id
1 'polypeptide(L)'
;AAARRTPGRRTRRLRASVTGARRTAEELGRAFPGVPVRTSGREEVLAGVPGGAGLVIATPGAEPVAEGGYGAVLLLDSWALLTRADLRAGEEALRRWMAAAALARPGTAGGRVVVVADGALAPVQALLRWDSAWFAARELAERRELGFPPAVRMASVTGVAEAVADLLAGARLPGDAEVLGPVPAEEGRERMLVRVPRSRAAAMAEALHAAAGQRSARKAADPVRLQVDPLTLF
;
A
#
# COMPACT_ATOMS: atom_id res chain seq x y z
N ALA A 1 9.42 42.82 -31.27
CA ALA A 1 8.66 41.57 -31.31
C ALA A 1 8.42 41.11 -29.89
N ALA A 2 7.20 41.28 -29.38
CA ALA A 2 6.82 40.95 -28.02
C ALA A 2 6.42 39.48 -27.98
N ALA A 3 7.17 38.67 -27.18
CA ALA A 3 6.85 37.29 -26.94
C ALA A 3 5.63 37.18 -26.01
N ARG A 4 4.56 36.58 -26.50
CA ARG A 4 3.34 36.25 -25.75
C ARG A 4 3.67 35.12 -24.75
N ARG A 5 3.57 35.45 -23.48
CA ARG A 5 3.61 34.44 -22.38
C ARG A 5 2.28 33.70 -22.37
N THR A 6 2.35 32.40 -22.59
CA THR A 6 1.21 31.48 -22.44
C THR A 6 0.94 31.28 -20.93
N PRO A 7 -0.31 31.44 -20.46
CA PRO A 7 -0.63 31.22 -19.06
C PRO A 7 -0.54 29.71 -18.72
N GLY A 8 0.27 29.37 -17.75
CA GLY A 8 0.46 28.02 -17.25
C GLY A 8 -0.87 27.42 -16.77
N ARG A 9 -1.22 26.28 -17.30
CA ARG A 9 -2.37 25.46 -16.93
C ARG A 9 -2.19 25.01 -15.47
N ARG A 10 -2.87 25.67 -14.54
CA ARG A 10 -3.00 25.21 -13.16
C ARG A 10 -3.72 23.87 -13.18
N THR A 11 -2.98 22.78 -13.03
CA THR A 11 -3.54 21.48 -12.73
C THR A 11 -4.21 21.57 -11.35
N ARG A 12 -5.54 21.65 -11.33
CA ARG A 12 -6.32 21.42 -10.12
C ARG A 12 -6.03 19.98 -9.68
N ARG A 13 -5.22 19.82 -8.65
CA ARG A 13 -5.15 18.57 -7.91
C ARG A 13 -6.54 18.35 -7.29
N LEU A 14 -7.33 17.48 -7.89
CA LEU A 14 -8.51 16.92 -7.25
C LEU A 14 -7.99 16.11 -6.03
N ARG A 15 -8.09 16.71 -4.85
CA ARG A 15 -8.00 15.94 -3.62
C ARG A 15 -9.28 15.13 -3.56
N ALA A 16 -9.17 13.84 -3.85
CA ALA A 16 -10.21 12.90 -3.53
C ALA A 16 -10.36 12.90 -2.01
N SER A 17 -11.44 13.52 -1.51
CA SER A 17 -11.76 13.56 -0.09
C SER A 17 -12.40 12.22 0.26
N VAL A 18 -11.67 11.35 0.97
CA VAL A 18 -12.27 10.19 1.62
C VAL A 18 -13.24 10.76 2.66
N THR A 19 -14.50 10.48 2.49
CA THR A 19 -15.53 10.84 3.49
C THR A 19 -15.22 10.04 4.74
N GLY A 20 -14.86 10.69 5.84
CA GLY A 20 -14.51 10.00 7.08
C GLY A 20 -15.69 9.18 7.62
N ALA A 21 -15.41 8.07 8.28
CA ALA A 21 -16.43 7.16 8.84
C ALA A 21 -17.51 7.89 9.67
N ARG A 22 -17.12 8.93 10.40
CA ARG A 22 -18.05 9.77 11.17
C ARG A 22 -19.08 10.48 10.29
N ARG A 23 -18.65 11.08 9.19
CA ARG A 23 -19.58 11.78 8.28
C ARG A 23 -20.52 10.79 7.61
N THR A 24 -20.01 9.64 7.18
CA THR A 24 -20.85 8.56 6.64
C THR A 24 -21.87 8.09 7.70
N ALA A 25 -21.49 7.97 8.96
CA ALA A 25 -22.38 7.60 10.05
C ALA A 25 -23.49 8.65 10.26
N GLU A 26 -23.16 9.92 10.23
CA GLU A 26 -24.13 11.04 10.36
C GLU A 26 -25.14 11.04 9.17
N GLU A 27 -24.65 10.82 7.95
CA GLU A 27 -25.47 10.78 6.74
C GLU A 27 -26.43 9.57 6.77
N LEU A 28 -25.91 8.39 7.11
CA LEU A 28 -26.71 7.16 7.18
C LEU A 28 -27.69 7.19 8.37
N GLY A 29 -27.29 7.75 9.52
CA GLY A 29 -28.20 7.94 10.67
C GLY A 29 -29.38 8.84 10.34
N ARG A 30 -29.19 9.85 9.49
CA ARG A 30 -30.29 10.71 8.99
C ARG A 30 -31.15 9.99 7.95
N ALA A 31 -30.53 9.18 7.10
CA ALA A 31 -31.27 8.43 6.05
C ALA A 31 -32.10 7.28 6.62
N PHE A 32 -31.70 6.71 7.75
CA PHE A 32 -32.36 5.58 8.39
C PHE A 32 -32.72 5.88 9.84
N PRO A 33 -33.70 6.78 10.09
CA PRO A 33 -34.09 7.13 11.44
C PRO A 33 -34.62 5.91 12.21
N GLY A 34 -34.17 5.75 13.45
CA GLY A 34 -34.54 4.61 14.29
C GLY A 34 -33.66 3.37 14.15
N VAL A 35 -32.72 3.36 13.21
CA VAL A 35 -31.72 2.27 13.09
C VAL A 35 -30.48 2.66 13.90
N PRO A 36 -30.03 1.83 14.86
CA PRO A 36 -28.79 2.08 15.59
C PRO A 36 -27.58 2.16 14.65
N VAL A 37 -26.81 3.23 14.76
CA VAL A 37 -25.55 3.43 14.00
C VAL A 37 -24.38 3.37 14.95
N ARG A 38 -23.39 2.53 14.66
CA ARG A 38 -22.13 2.40 15.40
C ARG A 38 -20.95 2.72 14.50
N THR A 39 -19.91 3.29 15.07
CA THR A 39 -18.64 3.54 14.35
C THR A 39 -17.52 2.73 14.98
N SER A 40 -16.62 2.21 14.16
CA SER A 40 -15.40 1.53 14.60
C SER A 40 -14.21 2.03 13.79
N GLY A 41 -13.19 2.52 14.44
CA GLY A 41 -12.02 3.09 13.76
C GLY A 41 -11.09 3.86 14.67
N ARG A 42 -10.59 5.00 14.20
CA ARG A 42 -9.49 5.74 14.81
C ARG A 42 -9.72 6.13 16.28
N GLU A 43 -10.95 6.50 16.64
CA GLU A 43 -11.29 6.92 18.01
C GLU A 43 -11.49 5.72 18.93
N GLU A 44 -12.21 4.71 18.43
CA GLU A 44 -12.49 3.47 19.14
C GLU A 44 -12.60 2.32 18.15
N VAL A 45 -11.88 1.24 18.40
CA VAL A 45 -11.99 -0.01 17.64
C VAL A 45 -12.84 -0.98 18.44
N LEU A 46 -14.02 -1.29 17.92
CA LEU A 46 -14.93 -2.25 18.55
C LEU A 46 -14.46 -3.68 18.22
N ALA A 47 -14.39 -4.54 19.23
CA ALA A 47 -14.11 -5.97 19.03
C ALA A 47 -15.33 -6.71 18.47
N GLY A 48 -16.53 -6.33 18.89
CA GLY A 48 -17.78 -6.96 18.46
C GLY A 48 -18.98 -6.03 18.60
N VAL A 49 -20.07 -6.42 17.96
CA VAL A 49 -21.37 -5.76 18.05
C VAL A 49 -22.47 -6.79 18.25
N PRO A 50 -23.53 -6.46 18.99
CA PRO A 50 -24.66 -7.37 19.19
C PRO A 50 -25.37 -7.67 17.88
N GLY A 51 -26.06 -8.80 17.83
CA GLY A 51 -26.97 -9.15 16.74
C GLY A 51 -28.18 -8.22 16.65
N GLY A 52 -28.88 -8.26 15.53
CA GLY A 52 -30.08 -7.47 15.28
C GLY A 52 -29.91 -6.42 14.19
N ALA A 53 -30.94 -5.58 14.01
CA ALA A 53 -30.93 -4.52 13.02
C ALA A 53 -30.02 -3.38 13.46
N GLY A 54 -29.07 -2.99 12.62
CA GLY A 54 -28.14 -1.90 12.89
C GLY A 54 -27.20 -1.64 11.73
N LEU A 55 -26.57 -0.49 11.73
CA LEU A 55 -25.53 -0.08 10.81
C LEU A 55 -24.20 0.03 11.54
N VAL A 56 -23.16 -0.55 11.00
CA VAL A 56 -21.79 -0.43 11.49
C VAL A 56 -20.94 0.22 10.41
N ILE A 57 -20.32 1.33 10.71
CA ILE A 57 -19.40 2.04 9.83
C ILE A 57 -18.01 1.86 10.39
N ALA A 58 -17.16 1.11 9.68
CA ALA A 58 -15.80 0.83 10.08
C ALA A 58 -14.78 1.42 9.11
N THR A 59 -13.64 1.85 9.63
CA THR A 59 -12.47 2.10 8.78
C THR A 59 -11.82 0.76 8.40
N PRO A 60 -11.21 0.64 7.20
CA PRO A 60 -10.61 -0.62 6.76
C PRO A 60 -9.61 -1.20 7.77
N GLY A 61 -9.89 -2.40 8.28
CA GLY A 61 -9.11 -3.11 9.30
C GLY A 61 -9.60 -2.92 10.75
N ALA A 62 -10.70 -2.17 10.95
CA ALA A 62 -11.35 -1.99 12.26
C ALA A 62 -12.78 -2.55 12.28
N GLU A 63 -13.11 -3.47 11.39
CA GLU A 63 -14.43 -4.07 11.27
C GLU A 63 -14.70 -4.97 12.48
N PRO A 64 -15.73 -4.69 13.32
CA PRO A 64 -16.07 -5.55 14.45
C PRO A 64 -16.78 -6.82 14.00
N VAL A 65 -16.69 -7.87 14.80
CA VAL A 65 -17.45 -9.10 14.58
C VAL A 65 -18.90 -8.89 15.01
N ALA A 66 -19.88 -9.13 14.15
CA ALA A 66 -21.28 -9.09 14.52
C ALA A 66 -21.75 -10.46 15.03
N GLU A 67 -22.50 -10.48 16.12
CA GLU A 67 -23.15 -11.69 16.60
C GLU A 67 -24.11 -12.24 15.52
N GLY A 68 -23.88 -13.46 15.07
CA GLY A 68 -24.61 -14.09 13.97
C GLY A 68 -24.23 -13.60 12.57
N GLY A 69 -23.18 -12.80 12.43
CA GLY A 69 -22.67 -12.27 11.16
C GLY A 69 -23.51 -11.13 10.56
N TYR A 70 -22.91 -10.38 9.63
CA TYR A 70 -23.60 -9.30 8.93
C TYR A 70 -24.54 -9.81 7.84
N GLY A 71 -25.72 -9.23 7.72
CA GLY A 71 -26.65 -9.48 6.60
C GLY A 71 -26.12 -8.90 5.29
N ALA A 72 -25.39 -7.79 5.36
CA ALA A 72 -24.70 -7.21 4.21
C ALA A 72 -23.40 -6.55 4.65
N VAL A 73 -22.37 -6.63 3.79
CA VAL A 73 -21.11 -5.89 3.89
C VAL A 73 -20.95 -5.04 2.63
N LEU A 74 -20.77 -3.74 2.82
CA LEU A 74 -20.57 -2.78 1.74
C LEU A 74 -19.13 -2.26 1.77
N LEU A 75 -18.36 -2.52 0.72
CA LEU A 75 -17.01 -2.05 0.54
C LEU A 75 -17.06 -0.75 -0.27
N LEU A 76 -17.10 0.35 0.46
CA LEU A 76 -17.13 1.70 -0.09
C LEU A 76 -15.70 2.22 -0.29
N ASP A 77 -15.54 3.32 -1.05
CA ASP A 77 -14.25 4.03 -1.23
C ASP A 77 -13.07 3.11 -1.62
N SER A 78 -13.34 2.06 -2.39
CA SER A 78 -12.34 1.09 -2.83
C SER A 78 -11.13 1.72 -3.53
N TRP A 79 -11.34 2.82 -4.23
CA TRP A 79 -10.30 3.63 -4.86
C TRP A 79 -9.25 4.16 -3.86
N ALA A 80 -9.63 4.45 -2.62
CA ALA A 80 -8.72 5.00 -1.61
C ALA A 80 -7.62 4.02 -1.19
N LEU A 81 -7.86 2.73 -1.31
CA LEU A 81 -6.86 1.69 -1.08
C LEU A 81 -5.99 1.46 -2.33
N LEU A 82 -6.59 1.53 -3.51
CA LEU A 82 -5.93 1.20 -4.78
C LEU A 82 -5.07 2.34 -5.36
N THR A 83 -5.35 3.60 -5.01
CA THR A 83 -4.59 4.76 -5.52
C THR A 83 -3.34 5.11 -4.71
N ARG A 84 -2.97 4.28 -3.76
CA ARG A 84 -1.73 4.48 -3.00
C ARG A 84 -0.52 4.25 -3.91
N ALA A 85 0.47 5.11 -3.80
CA ALA A 85 1.76 4.91 -4.45
C ALA A 85 2.57 3.82 -3.68
N ASP A 86 2.05 2.61 -3.71
CA ASP A 86 2.60 1.45 -3.03
C ASP A 86 2.46 0.22 -3.92
N LEU A 87 3.55 -0.49 -4.11
CA LEU A 87 3.59 -1.71 -4.92
C LEU A 87 2.61 -2.79 -4.43
N ARG A 88 2.26 -2.76 -3.14
CA ARG A 88 1.35 -3.72 -2.49
C ARG A 88 -0.08 -3.22 -2.36
N ALA A 89 -0.42 -2.08 -2.95
CA ALA A 89 -1.76 -1.49 -2.81
C ALA A 89 -2.88 -2.45 -3.19
N GLY A 90 -2.74 -3.18 -4.29
CA GLY A 90 -3.72 -4.18 -4.74
C GLY A 90 -3.85 -5.38 -3.80
N GLU A 91 -2.72 -5.90 -3.32
CA GLU A 91 -2.68 -7.03 -2.36
C GLU A 91 -3.34 -6.64 -1.04
N GLU A 92 -3.00 -5.46 -0.52
CA GLU A 92 -3.53 -4.97 0.74
C GLU A 92 -5.03 -4.65 0.64
N ALA A 93 -5.47 -4.10 -0.49
CA ALA A 93 -6.88 -3.87 -0.75
C ALA A 93 -7.66 -5.20 -0.77
N LEU A 94 -7.20 -6.18 -1.54
CA LEU A 94 -7.84 -7.49 -1.62
C LEU A 94 -7.87 -8.19 -0.25
N ARG A 95 -6.76 -8.18 0.48
CA ARG A 95 -6.68 -8.77 1.82
C ARG A 95 -7.72 -8.18 2.77
N ARG A 96 -7.84 -6.84 2.80
CA ARG A 96 -8.82 -6.14 3.66
C ARG A 96 -10.25 -6.42 3.22
N TRP A 97 -10.51 -6.39 1.92
CA TRP A 97 -11.85 -6.68 1.40
C TRP A 97 -12.31 -8.10 1.68
N MET A 98 -11.42 -9.08 1.52
CA MET A 98 -11.73 -10.48 1.87
C MET A 98 -11.96 -10.65 3.37
N ALA A 99 -11.16 -9.98 4.22
CA ALA A 99 -11.37 -10.02 5.66
C ALA A 99 -12.72 -9.43 6.07
N ALA A 100 -13.09 -8.26 5.53
CA ALA A 100 -14.39 -7.65 5.79
C ALA A 100 -15.54 -8.50 5.22
N ALA A 101 -15.41 -9.01 4.00
CA ALA A 101 -16.41 -9.85 3.35
C ALA A 101 -16.68 -11.15 4.11
N ALA A 102 -15.64 -11.72 4.75
CA ALA A 102 -15.76 -12.93 5.57
C ALA A 102 -16.63 -12.74 6.84
N LEU A 103 -16.90 -11.50 7.23
CA LEU A 103 -17.81 -11.19 8.34
C LEU A 103 -19.31 -11.27 7.95
N ALA A 104 -19.60 -11.33 6.65
CA ALA A 104 -20.96 -11.53 6.19
C ALA A 104 -21.45 -12.97 6.50
N ARG A 105 -22.74 -13.11 6.68
CA ARG A 105 -23.38 -14.44 6.74
C ARG A 105 -23.11 -15.21 5.44
N PRO A 106 -23.14 -16.54 5.47
CA PRO A 106 -23.14 -17.31 4.23
C PRO A 106 -24.25 -16.88 3.27
N GLY A 107 -24.01 -16.94 1.97
CA GLY A 107 -25.02 -16.60 0.95
C GLY A 107 -26.31 -17.42 1.08
N THR A 108 -26.21 -18.68 1.52
CA THR A 108 -27.34 -19.55 1.85
C THR A 108 -28.21 -19.05 3.02
N ALA A 109 -27.60 -18.22 3.90
CA ALA A 109 -28.29 -17.54 5.00
C ALA A 109 -28.64 -16.08 4.66
N GLY A 110 -28.64 -15.73 3.37
CA GLY A 110 -29.01 -14.41 2.87
C GLY A 110 -27.92 -13.32 2.98
N GLY A 111 -26.67 -13.69 3.34
CA GLY A 111 -25.55 -12.75 3.40
C GLY A 111 -25.19 -12.20 2.03
N ARG A 112 -24.81 -10.93 1.97
CA ARG A 112 -24.44 -10.23 0.74
C ARG A 112 -23.17 -9.40 0.94
N VAL A 113 -22.34 -9.36 -0.10
CA VAL A 113 -21.18 -8.45 -0.17
C VAL A 113 -21.34 -7.60 -1.42
N VAL A 114 -21.21 -6.29 -1.25
CA VAL A 114 -21.28 -5.31 -2.34
C VAL A 114 -19.98 -4.51 -2.35
N VAL A 115 -19.29 -4.48 -3.49
CA VAL A 115 -18.12 -3.64 -3.69
C VAL A 115 -18.43 -2.50 -4.67
N VAL A 116 -18.12 -1.28 -4.27
CA VAL A 116 -18.25 -0.09 -5.13
C VAL A 116 -16.89 0.19 -5.76
N ALA A 117 -16.67 -0.37 -6.92
CA ALA A 117 -15.41 -0.28 -7.66
C ALA A 117 -15.62 -0.53 -9.16
N ASP A 118 -14.58 -0.25 -9.96
CA ASP A 118 -14.54 -0.73 -11.33
C ASP A 118 -14.39 -2.27 -11.33
N GLY A 119 -15.39 -2.96 -11.86
CA GLY A 119 -15.43 -4.42 -11.93
C GLY A 119 -14.31 -5.05 -12.77
N ALA A 120 -13.63 -4.29 -13.64
CA ALA A 120 -12.52 -4.79 -14.44
C ALA A 120 -11.20 -4.92 -13.66
N LEU A 121 -11.09 -4.29 -12.49
CA LEU A 121 -9.87 -4.33 -11.68
C LEU A 121 -9.57 -5.74 -11.16
N ALA A 122 -8.33 -6.17 -11.30
CA ALA A 122 -7.90 -7.51 -10.90
C ALA A 122 -8.22 -7.87 -9.43
N PRO A 123 -7.99 -7.01 -8.43
CA PRO A 123 -8.37 -7.32 -7.05
C PRO A 123 -9.90 -7.43 -6.85
N VAL A 124 -10.71 -6.69 -7.62
CA VAL A 124 -12.18 -6.82 -7.59
C VAL A 124 -12.60 -8.18 -8.18
N GLN A 125 -12.02 -8.56 -9.30
CA GLN A 125 -12.26 -9.86 -9.92
C GLN A 125 -11.87 -11.03 -9.02
N ALA A 126 -10.76 -10.89 -8.28
CA ALA A 126 -10.33 -11.88 -7.30
C ALA A 126 -11.30 -11.99 -6.11
N LEU A 127 -11.78 -10.86 -5.61
CA LEU A 127 -12.79 -10.82 -4.54
C LEU A 127 -14.09 -11.51 -4.98
N LEU A 128 -14.60 -11.20 -6.17
CA LEU A 128 -15.84 -11.77 -6.71
C LEU A 128 -15.78 -13.30 -6.89
N ARG A 129 -14.59 -13.83 -7.24
CA ARG A 129 -14.34 -15.26 -7.41
C ARG A 129 -13.88 -15.94 -6.13
N TRP A 130 -13.56 -15.16 -5.10
CA TRP A 130 -12.91 -15.63 -3.87
C TRP A 130 -11.59 -16.34 -4.14
N ASP A 131 -10.82 -15.82 -5.12
CA ASP A 131 -9.60 -16.45 -5.64
C ASP A 131 -8.39 -15.54 -5.46
N SER A 132 -7.83 -15.53 -4.26
CA SER A 132 -6.60 -14.81 -3.94
C SER A 132 -5.36 -15.45 -4.60
N ALA A 133 -5.41 -16.75 -4.90
CA ALA A 133 -4.30 -17.44 -5.55
C ALA A 133 -4.11 -16.98 -7.00
N TRP A 134 -5.21 -16.85 -7.75
CA TRP A 134 -5.18 -16.27 -9.07
C TRP A 134 -4.59 -14.84 -9.07
N PHE A 135 -5.03 -14.01 -8.14
CA PHE A 135 -4.53 -12.64 -8.01
C PHE A 135 -3.02 -12.62 -7.71
N ALA A 136 -2.57 -13.43 -6.75
CA ALA A 136 -1.15 -13.53 -6.39
C ALA A 136 -0.28 -14.02 -7.55
N ALA A 137 -0.77 -14.99 -8.33
CA ALA A 137 -0.05 -15.49 -9.51
C ALA A 137 0.07 -14.42 -10.59
N ARG A 138 -0.99 -13.65 -10.83
CA ARG A 138 -1.02 -12.53 -11.77
C ARG A 138 -0.03 -11.42 -11.34
N GLU A 139 -0.12 -10.96 -10.10
CA GLU A 139 0.78 -9.96 -9.54
C GLU A 139 2.25 -10.39 -9.65
N LEU A 140 2.54 -11.66 -9.34
CA LEU A 140 3.90 -12.19 -9.44
C LEU A 140 4.40 -12.21 -10.88
N ALA A 141 3.54 -12.51 -11.86
CA ALA A 141 3.90 -12.48 -13.29
C ALA A 141 4.25 -11.05 -13.72
N GLU A 142 3.41 -10.07 -13.39
CA GLU A 142 3.64 -8.66 -13.69
C GLU A 142 4.93 -8.14 -13.03
N ARG A 143 5.21 -8.55 -11.78
CA ARG A 143 6.43 -8.17 -11.07
C ARG A 143 7.69 -8.83 -11.64
N ARG A 144 7.60 -10.03 -12.20
CA ARG A 144 8.71 -10.65 -12.93
C ARG A 144 9.05 -9.86 -14.19
N GLU A 145 8.04 -9.48 -14.95
CA GLU A 145 8.20 -8.71 -16.17
C GLU A 145 8.82 -7.32 -15.89
N LEU A 146 8.36 -6.65 -14.84
CA LEU A 146 8.81 -5.31 -14.48
C LEU A 146 10.07 -5.30 -13.58
N GLY A 147 10.55 -6.45 -13.13
CA GLY A 147 11.70 -6.53 -12.24
C GLY A 147 11.44 -5.97 -10.84
N PHE A 148 10.25 -6.25 -10.25
CA PHE A 148 9.91 -5.83 -8.89
C PHE A 148 9.90 -6.99 -7.90
N PRO A 149 10.08 -6.70 -6.58
CA PRO A 149 9.88 -7.71 -5.54
C PRO A 149 8.46 -8.29 -5.55
N PRO A 150 8.29 -9.59 -5.24
CA PRO A 150 9.29 -10.53 -4.76
C PRO A 150 10.04 -11.30 -5.85
N ALA A 151 9.84 -10.96 -7.13
CA ALA A 151 10.51 -11.65 -8.24
C ALA A 151 12.03 -11.39 -8.25
N VAL A 152 12.43 -10.21 -7.82
CA VAL A 152 13.81 -9.79 -7.56
C VAL A 152 13.99 -9.44 -6.08
N ARG A 153 15.22 -9.12 -5.68
CA ARG A 153 15.53 -8.52 -4.39
C ARG A 153 16.00 -7.10 -4.59
N MET A 154 15.62 -6.23 -3.65
CA MET A 154 16.01 -4.83 -3.68
C MET A 154 16.56 -4.38 -2.34
N ALA A 155 17.47 -3.41 -2.40
CA ALA A 155 17.89 -2.64 -1.25
C ALA A 155 17.72 -1.15 -1.54
N SER A 156 17.39 -0.35 -0.55
CA SER A 156 17.40 1.11 -0.65
C SER A 156 18.58 1.69 0.10
N VAL A 157 19.20 2.71 -0.50
CA VAL A 157 20.31 3.50 0.01
C VAL A 157 19.84 4.93 0.05
N THR A 158 19.67 5.51 1.24
CA THR A 158 19.11 6.86 1.41
C THR A 158 20.04 7.75 2.22
N GLY A 159 20.34 8.95 1.73
CA GLY A 159 21.23 9.91 2.37
C GLY A 159 21.39 11.16 1.52
N VAL A 160 22.36 12.02 1.85
CA VAL A 160 22.79 13.09 0.96
C VAL A 160 23.53 12.51 -0.25
N ALA A 161 23.46 13.18 -1.40
CA ALA A 161 23.90 12.65 -2.69
C ALA A 161 25.35 12.12 -2.64
N GLU A 162 26.28 12.92 -2.09
CA GLU A 162 27.70 12.56 -2.01
C GLU A 162 27.93 11.31 -1.13
N ALA A 163 27.18 11.19 -0.03
CA ALA A 163 27.31 10.06 0.88
C ALA A 163 26.75 8.76 0.27
N VAL A 164 25.67 8.85 -0.48
CA VAL A 164 25.08 7.73 -1.23
C VAL A 164 26.04 7.29 -2.34
N ALA A 165 26.56 8.23 -3.12
CA ALA A 165 27.54 7.95 -4.18
C ALA A 165 28.82 7.28 -3.64
N ASP A 166 29.37 7.79 -2.53
CA ASP A 166 30.57 7.23 -1.89
C ASP A 166 30.32 5.80 -1.38
N LEU A 167 29.15 5.54 -0.78
CA LEU A 167 28.79 4.18 -0.33
C LEU A 167 28.70 3.22 -1.51
N LEU A 168 27.98 3.61 -2.57
CA LEU A 168 27.78 2.76 -3.75
C LEU A 168 29.09 2.51 -4.50
N ALA A 169 29.98 3.51 -4.59
CA ALA A 169 31.31 3.35 -5.18
C ALA A 169 32.20 2.39 -4.39
N GLY A 170 32.06 2.36 -3.06
CA GLY A 170 32.77 1.41 -2.19
C GLY A 170 32.14 0.01 -2.14
N ALA A 171 30.91 -0.15 -2.58
CA ALA A 171 30.21 -1.43 -2.56
C ALA A 171 30.64 -2.31 -3.74
N ARG A 172 31.14 -3.52 -3.44
CA ARG A 172 31.46 -4.53 -4.46
C ARG A 172 30.21 -5.33 -4.82
N LEU A 173 29.26 -4.63 -5.47
CA LEU A 173 28.00 -5.24 -5.88
C LEU A 173 28.22 -6.37 -6.88
N PRO A 174 27.32 -7.39 -6.90
CA PRO A 174 27.29 -8.41 -7.97
C PRO A 174 27.26 -7.78 -9.35
N GLY A 175 27.89 -8.41 -10.34
CA GLY A 175 28.01 -7.85 -11.70
C GLY A 175 26.67 -7.73 -12.44
N ASP A 176 25.65 -8.43 -11.96
CA ASP A 176 24.25 -8.39 -12.44
C ASP A 176 23.36 -7.47 -11.57
N ALA A 177 23.94 -6.67 -10.68
CA ALA A 177 23.23 -5.68 -9.90
C ALA A 177 22.93 -4.44 -10.75
N GLU A 178 21.70 -3.94 -10.64
CA GLU A 178 21.26 -2.70 -11.24
C GLU A 178 21.06 -1.63 -10.16
N VAL A 179 21.58 -0.44 -10.39
CA VAL A 179 21.39 0.72 -9.52
C VAL A 179 20.42 1.68 -10.19
N LEU A 180 19.30 1.95 -9.52
CA LEU A 180 18.17 2.73 -10.03
C LEU A 180 18.01 4.01 -9.19
N GLY A 181 17.65 5.09 -9.82
CA GLY A 181 17.46 6.39 -9.17
C GLY A 181 18.34 7.49 -9.80
N PRO A 182 18.56 8.62 -9.09
CA PRO A 182 18.04 8.93 -7.75
C PRO A 182 16.55 9.24 -7.72
N VAL A 183 15.90 8.91 -6.59
CA VAL A 183 14.55 9.33 -6.26
C VAL A 183 14.62 10.33 -5.10
N PRO A 184 13.95 11.49 -5.18
CA PRO A 184 13.92 12.44 -4.07
C PRO A 184 13.36 11.78 -2.80
N ALA A 185 14.01 12.02 -1.67
CA ALA A 185 13.57 11.62 -0.34
C ALA A 185 13.37 12.86 0.55
N GLU A 186 12.85 12.65 1.77
CA GLU A 186 12.61 13.75 2.70
C GLU A 186 13.91 14.49 3.08
N GLU A 187 13.78 15.73 3.49
CA GLU A 187 14.89 16.58 4.01
C GLU A 187 16.05 16.80 3.02
N GLY A 188 15.77 16.90 1.72
CA GLY A 188 16.79 17.12 0.69
C GLY A 188 17.72 15.94 0.44
N ARG A 189 17.35 14.77 0.93
CA ARG A 189 18.06 13.51 0.67
C ARG A 189 17.62 12.91 -0.65
N GLU A 190 18.39 11.94 -1.10
CA GLU A 190 18.03 11.08 -2.23
C GLU A 190 18.04 9.62 -1.84
N ARG A 191 17.31 8.84 -2.60
CA ARG A 191 17.24 7.38 -2.47
C ARG A 191 17.70 6.75 -3.77
N MET A 192 18.67 5.85 -3.67
CA MET A 192 19.01 4.90 -4.72
C MET A 192 18.46 3.53 -4.37
N LEU A 193 18.06 2.77 -5.38
CA LEU A 193 17.64 1.39 -5.23
C LEU A 193 18.66 0.49 -5.91
N VAL A 194 19.08 -0.56 -5.21
CA VAL A 194 19.92 -1.61 -5.78
C VAL A 194 19.04 -2.83 -5.99
N ARG A 195 19.00 -3.34 -7.22
CA ARG A 195 18.19 -4.49 -7.63
C ARG A 195 19.09 -5.63 -8.08
N VAL A 196 18.77 -6.85 -7.64
CA VAL A 196 19.49 -8.06 -8.03
C VAL A 196 18.52 -9.25 -8.21
N PRO A 197 18.89 -10.26 -8.99
CA PRO A 197 18.20 -11.56 -8.98
C PRO A 197 18.14 -12.14 -7.57
N ARG A 198 17.10 -12.90 -7.25
CA ARG A 198 16.90 -13.50 -5.91
C ARG A 198 18.11 -14.30 -5.41
N SER A 199 18.79 -14.99 -6.30
CA SER A 199 20.00 -15.78 -5.99
C SER A 199 21.19 -14.93 -5.53
N ARG A 200 21.19 -13.64 -5.83
CA ARG A 200 22.25 -12.67 -5.49
C ARG A 200 21.95 -11.83 -4.24
N ALA A 201 20.83 -12.12 -3.56
CA ALA A 201 20.39 -11.31 -2.41
C ALA A 201 21.43 -11.23 -1.29
N ALA A 202 22.03 -12.36 -0.90
CA ALA A 202 23.05 -12.40 0.14
C ALA A 202 24.30 -11.60 -0.26
N ALA A 203 24.80 -11.81 -1.47
CA ALA A 203 25.97 -11.08 -1.99
C ALA A 203 25.74 -9.58 -2.05
N MET A 204 24.54 -9.11 -2.44
CA MET A 204 24.17 -7.69 -2.40
C MET A 204 24.21 -7.16 -0.96
N ALA A 205 23.56 -7.88 -0.03
CA ALA A 205 23.49 -7.45 1.38
C ALA A 205 24.88 -7.36 2.01
N GLU A 206 25.75 -8.36 1.77
CA GLU A 206 27.14 -8.38 2.24
C GLU A 206 27.96 -7.24 1.67
N ALA A 207 27.85 -6.97 0.37
CA ALA A 207 28.56 -5.87 -0.30
C ALA A 207 28.17 -4.51 0.29
N LEU A 208 26.86 -4.24 0.46
CA LEU A 208 26.34 -3.01 1.05
C LEU A 208 26.75 -2.86 2.52
N HIS A 209 26.68 -3.96 3.29
CA HIS A 209 27.11 -3.96 4.70
C HIS A 209 28.60 -3.68 4.85
N ALA A 210 29.45 -4.29 4.01
CA ALA A 210 30.89 -4.06 4.02
C ALA A 210 31.22 -2.60 3.67
N ALA A 211 30.56 -2.01 2.65
CA ALA A 211 30.73 -0.62 2.30
C ALA A 211 30.32 0.33 3.42
N ALA A 212 29.19 0.05 4.10
CA ALA A 212 28.75 0.82 5.27
C ALA A 212 29.75 0.72 6.43
N GLY A 213 30.30 -0.45 6.68
CA GLY A 213 31.35 -0.67 7.68
C GLY A 213 32.63 0.12 7.37
N GLN A 214 33.07 0.15 6.12
CA GLN A 214 34.23 0.95 5.68
C GLN A 214 33.98 2.46 5.87
N ARG A 215 32.78 2.95 5.54
CA ARG A 215 32.38 4.35 5.80
C ARG A 215 32.43 4.67 7.29
N SER A 216 31.88 3.79 8.12
CA SER A 216 31.91 3.96 9.58
C SER A 216 33.34 3.99 10.14
N ALA A 217 34.20 3.09 9.67
CA ALA A 217 35.63 3.05 10.08
C ALA A 217 36.38 4.34 9.71
N ARG A 218 36.03 4.97 8.58
CA ARG A 218 36.59 6.24 8.15
C ARG A 218 35.96 7.47 8.85
N LYS A 219 34.98 7.26 9.73
CA LYS A 219 34.18 8.31 10.40
C LYS A 219 33.58 9.31 9.41
N ALA A 220 33.06 8.81 8.28
CA ALA A 220 32.38 9.63 7.29
C ALA A 220 31.20 10.40 7.91
N ALA A 221 31.13 11.73 7.65
CA ALA A 221 30.25 12.64 8.37
C ALA A 221 28.77 12.38 8.16
N ASP A 222 28.35 12.07 6.92
CA ASP A 222 26.94 11.99 6.57
C ASP A 222 26.42 10.56 6.69
N PRO A 223 25.35 10.34 7.49
CA PRO A 223 24.79 9.02 7.65
C PRO A 223 24.04 8.56 6.38
N VAL A 224 24.20 7.29 6.04
CA VAL A 224 23.45 6.63 4.97
C VAL A 224 22.58 5.52 5.57
N ARG A 225 21.30 5.57 5.27
CA ARG A 225 20.36 4.53 5.70
C ARG A 225 20.29 3.44 4.64
N LEU A 226 20.57 2.21 5.05
CA LEU A 226 20.42 1.00 4.25
C LEU A 226 19.20 0.22 4.70
N GLN A 227 18.39 -0.24 3.75
CA GLN A 227 17.30 -1.19 4.00
C GLN A 227 17.32 -2.25 2.91
N VAL A 228 17.44 -3.51 3.31
CA VAL A 228 17.23 -4.66 2.43
C VAL A 228 15.75 -5.01 2.44
N ASP A 229 15.19 -5.29 1.28
CA ASP A 229 13.76 -5.53 1.07
C ASP A 229 12.87 -4.45 1.72
N PRO A 230 13.03 -3.15 1.33
CA PRO A 230 12.24 -2.08 1.92
C PRO A 230 10.75 -2.30 1.67
N LEU A 231 9.92 -1.99 2.67
CA LEU A 231 8.46 -2.12 2.56
C LEU A 231 7.88 -1.12 1.56
N THR A 232 8.49 0.07 1.47
CA THR A 232 8.12 1.12 0.53
C THR A 232 9.30 1.44 -0.37
N LEU A 233 9.07 1.43 -1.68
CA LEU A 233 10.09 1.76 -2.69
C LEU A 233 10.07 3.25 -3.06
N PHE A 234 8.92 3.91 -2.91
CA PHE A 234 8.67 5.29 -3.30
C PHE A 234 8.18 6.13 -2.15
#